data_d8c0ff4edace6290a529681988d2c8a9
#
_entry.id   d8c0ff4edace6290a529681988d2c8a9
#
_cell.length_a   1.000
_cell.length_b   1.000
_cell.length_c   1.000
_cell.angle_alpha   90.00
_cell.angle_beta   90.00
_cell.angle_gamma   90.00
#
_symmetry.space_group_name_H-M   'P 1'
#
loop_
_entity.id
_entity.type
_entity.pdbx_description
1 polymer ?
#
loop_
_entity_poly.entity_id
_entity_poly.type
_entity_poly.pdbx_seq_one_letter_code
_entity_poly.pdbx_strand_id
1 'polypeptide(L)'
;MVSGIFPGSFDPFTIGHLDVIKRSCGLFDTLYVAVLENAAKIPAFSAHERVEMIERALQAEDIKNARTIAFSGMTVDCAKALNSSY
;
A
#
# COMPACT_ATOMS: atom_id res chain seq x y z
N MET A 1 -11.75 -15.60 4.99
CA MET A 1 -10.58 -14.91 4.45
C MET A 1 -10.55 -13.47 4.93
N VAL A 2 -9.44 -12.99 5.46
CA VAL A 2 -9.32 -11.64 6.00
C VAL A 2 -8.33 -10.86 5.16
N SER A 3 -8.77 -9.72 4.65
CA SER A 3 -7.93 -8.78 3.89
C SER A 3 -7.78 -7.50 4.67
N GLY A 4 -6.60 -6.88 4.58
CA GLY A 4 -6.33 -5.61 5.19
C GLY A 4 -5.88 -4.58 4.16
N ILE A 5 -5.97 -3.32 4.53
CA ILE A 5 -5.48 -2.22 3.69
C ILE A 5 -4.53 -1.37 4.51
N PHE A 6 -3.39 -1.05 3.91
CA PHE A 6 -2.45 -0.09 4.45
C PHE A 6 -2.36 1.09 3.49
N PRO A 7 -3.18 2.13 3.70
CA PRO A 7 -3.21 3.28 2.80
C PRO A 7 -2.15 4.30 3.17
N GLY A 8 -1.67 5.02 2.18
CA GLY A 8 -0.75 6.12 2.39
C GLY A 8 -0.33 6.73 1.07
N SER A 9 0.30 7.90 1.14
CA SER A 9 0.84 8.51 -0.06
C SER A 9 2.18 7.87 -0.44
N PHE A 10 2.96 7.42 0.54
CA PHE A 10 4.27 6.78 0.35
C PHE A 10 5.18 7.57 -0.59
N ASP A 11 5.31 8.84 -0.32
CA ASP A 11 6.06 9.77 -1.16
C ASP A 11 7.20 10.43 -0.36
N PRO A 12 8.31 9.71 -0.12
CA PRO A 12 8.61 8.35 -0.58
C PRO A 12 8.14 7.26 0.39
N PHE A 13 8.24 6.00 -0.05
CA PHE A 13 8.09 4.83 0.81
C PHE A 13 9.35 4.69 1.68
N THR A 14 9.16 4.51 2.99
CA THR A 14 10.27 4.49 3.95
C THR A 14 10.41 3.14 4.65
N ILE A 15 11.53 2.99 5.37
CA ILE A 15 11.78 1.79 6.19
C ILE A 15 10.68 1.64 7.25
N GLY A 16 10.18 2.76 7.79
CA GLY A 16 9.06 2.71 8.75
C GLY A 16 7.80 2.11 8.16
N HIS A 17 7.49 2.46 6.91
CA HIS A 17 6.36 1.86 6.21
C HIS A 17 6.57 0.36 6.00
N LEU A 18 7.76 -0.04 5.60
CA LEU A 18 8.09 -1.44 5.41
C LEU A 18 7.96 -2.23 6.71
N ASP A 19 8.40 -1.66 7.82
CA ASP A 19 8.30 -2.29 9.13
C ASP A 19 6.83 -2.57 9.51
N VAL A 20 5.94 -1.61 9.26
CA VAL A 20 4.51 -1.80 9.52
C VAL A 20 3.96 -2.95 8.66
N ILE A 21 4.34 -3.01 7.39
CA ILE A 21 3.91 -4.09 6.50
C ILE A 21 4.40 -5.44 7.01
N LYS A 22 5.67 -5.53 7.39
CA LYS A 22 6.26 -6.78 7.90
C LYS A 22 5.55 -7.28 9.16
N ARG A 23 5.17 -6.37 10.05
CA ARG A 23 4.47 -6.72 11.28
C ARG A 23 3.00 -7.11 11.02
N SER A 24 2.39 -6.52 10.01
CA SER A 24 0.95 -6.65 9.76
C SER A 24 0.62 -7.78 8.79
N CYS A 25 1.48 -8.08 7.83
CA CYS A 25 1.14 -9.00 6.75
C CYS A 25 0.78 -10.40 7.25
N GLY A 26 1.34 -10.83 8.38
CA GLY A 26 1.01 -12.12 8.97
C GLY A 26 -0.39 -12.21 9.56
N LEU A 27 -1.07 -11.07 9.74
CA LEU A 27 -2.42 -11.02 10.30
C LEU A 27 -3.51 -11.17 9.25
N PHE A 28 -3.14 -11.12 7.97
CA PHE A 28 -4.09 -11.11 6.86
C PHE A 28 -3.72 -12.15 5.82
N ASP A 29 -4.72 -12.66 5.11
CA ASP A 29 -4.49 -13.50 3.94
C ASP A 29 -3.88 -12.67 2.81
N THR A 30 -4.37 -11.45 2.65
CA THR A 30 -3.82 -10.49 1.71
C THR A 30 -3.81 -9.10 2.34
N LEU A 31 -2.69 -8.41 2.24
CA LEU A 31 -2.57 -7.02 2.65
C LEU A 31 -2.41 -6.15 1.40
N TYR A 32 -3.31 -5.20 1.24
CA TYR A 32 -3.25 -4.26 0.12
C TYR A 32 -2.53 -2.99 0.57
N VAL A 33 -1.39 -2.72 -0.06
CA VAL A 33 -0.65 -1.47 0.16
C VAL A 33 -1.18 -0.48 -0.88
N ALA A 34 -2.04 0.42 -0.44
CA ALA A 34 -2.75 1.33 -1.33
C ALA A 34 -2.03 2.67 -1.42
N VAL A 35 -1.46 2.95 -2.58
CA VAL A 35 -0.83 4.23 -2.85
C VAL A 35 -1.91 5.21 -3.27
N LEU A 36 -2.21 6.16 -2.38
CA LEU A 36 -3.26 7.13 -2.60
C LEU A 36 -2.72 8.34 -3.36
N GLU A 37 -3.42 8.75 -4.39
CA GLU A 37 -3.10 9.95 -5.15
C GLU A 37 -3.97 11.10 -4.70
N ASN A 38 -3.37 12.25 -4.47
CA ASN A 38 -4.08 13.48 -4.15
C ASN A 38 -3.84 14.49 -5.27
N ALA A 39 -4.86 14.77 -6.05
CA ALA A 39 -4.77 15.69 -7.18
C ALA A 39 -4.42 17.12 -6.76
N ALA A 40 -4.64 17.49 -5.49
CA ALA A 40 -4.32 18.83 -4.98
C ALA A 40 -2.84 18.99 -4.63
N LYS A 41 -2.06 17.91 -4.64
CA LYS A 41 -0.63 17.93 -4.32
C LYS A 41 0.21 17.55 -5.52
N ILE A 42 1.38 18.17 -5.62
CA ILE A 42 2.39 17.75 -6.58
C ILE A 42 3.33 16.80 -5.84
N PRO A 43 3.32 15.50 -6.15
CA PRO A 43 4.15 14.54 -5.44
C PRO A 43 5.63 14.64 -5.89
N ALA A 44 6.55 14.25 -5.00
CA ALA A 44 7.97 14.14 -5.36
C ALA A 44 8.21 12.98 -6.31
N PHE A 45 7.41 11.92 -6.19
CA PHE A 45 7.47 10.74 -7.05
C PHE A 45 6.10 10.48 -7.65
N SER A 46 6.06 10.00 -8.88
CA SER A 46 4.81 9.60 -9.52
C SER A 46 4.21 8.39 -8.80
N ALA A 47 2.91 8.14 -8.99
CA ALA A 47 2.26 6.96 -8.44
C ALA A 47 2.95 5.68 -8.92
N HIS A 48 3.33 5.63 -10.20
CA HIS A 48 4.04 4.49 -10.76
C HIS A 48 5.39 4.26 -10.06
N GLU A 49 6.15 5.32 -9.84
CA GLU A 49 7.44 5.23 -9.15
C GLU A 49 7.27 4.74 -7.72
N ARG A 50 6.24 5.25 -7.02
CA ARG A 50 5.97 4.84 -5.65
C ARG A 50 5.57 3.38 -5.56
N VAL A 51 4.70 2.92 -6.45
CA VAL A 51 4.32 1.50 -6.53
C VAL A 51 5.54 0.63 -6.77
N GLU A 52 6.39 1.04 -7.71
CA GLU A 52 7.60 0.29 -8.04
C GLU A 52 8.56 0.18 -6.86
N MET A 53 8.76 1.28 -6.13
CA MET A 53 9.60 1.27 -4.93
C MET A 53 9.08 0.28 -3.87
N ILE A 54 7.76 0.27 -3.66
CA ILE A 54 7.14 -0.62 -2.69
C ILE A 54 7.29 -2.08 -3.13
N GLU A 55 7.03 -2.37 -4.41
CA GLU A 55 7.15 -3.73 -4.93
C GLU A 55 8.57 -4.27 -4.79
N ARG A 56 9.57 -3.44 -5.05
CA ARG A 56 10.97 -3.84 -4.88
C ARG A 56 11.29 -4.15 -3.41
N ALA A 57 10.77 -3.33 -2.50
CA ALA A 57 10.97 -3.56 -1.07
C ALA A 57 10.31 -4.87 -0.62
N LEU A 58 9.09 -5.14 -1.09
CA LEU A 58 8.39 -6.37 -0.76
C LEU A 58 9.12 -7.59 -1.28
N GLN A 59 9.66 -7.53 -2.48
CA GLN A 59 10.44 -8.62 -3.06
C GLN A 59 11.73 -8.85 -2.27
N ALA A 60 12.40 -7.78 -1.88
CA ALA A 60 13.66 -7.89 -1.11
C ALA A 60 13.43 -8.54 0.25
N GLU A 61 12.25 -8.36 0.83
CA GLU A 61 11.90 -8.94 2.13
C GLU A 61 11.10 -10.25 2.00
N ASP A 62 10.93 -10.74 0.78
CA ASP A 62 10.21 -11.98 0.48
C ASP A 62 8.79 -12.01 1.05
N ILE A 63 8.11 -10.86 0.98
CA ILE A 63 6.72 -10.72 1.42
C ILE A 63 5.83 -11.07 0.23
N LYS A 64 5.08 -12.16 0.34
CA LYS A 64 4.31 -12.71 -0.78
C LYS A 64 2.82 -12.41 -0.73
N ASN A 65 2.29 -12.09 0.45
CA ASN A 65 0.86 -11.86 0.63
C ASN A 65 0.48 -10.36 0.66
N ALA A 66 1.39 -9.49 0.29
CA ALA A 66 1.11 -8.07 0.14
C ALA A 66 1.05 -7.71 -1.33
N ARG A 67 0.08 -6.89 -1.71
CA ARG A 67 -0.09 -6.41 -3.07
C ARG A 67 -0.13 -4.90 -3.07
N THR A 68 0.50 -4.30 -4.07
CA THR A 68 0.59 -2.85 -4.19
C THR A 68 -0.37 -2.38 -5.27
N ILE A 69 -1.17 -1.38 -4.94
CA ILE A 69 -2.11 -0.77 -5.89
C ILE A 69 -2.01 0.74 -5.80
N ALA A 70 -2.29 1.42 -6.89
CA ALA A 70 -2.48 2.86 -6.92
C ALA A 70 -3.97 3.13 -6.91
N PHE A 71 -4.42 4.06 -6.09
CA PHE A 71 -5.84 4.35 -5.94
C PHE A 71 -6.05 5.85 -5.79
N SER A 72 -7.02 6.37 -6.53
CA SER A 72 -7.41 7.76 -6.46
C SER A 72 -8.70 7.86 -5.67
N GLY A 73 -8.71 8.72 -4.64
CA GLY A 73 -9.89 8.91 -3.82
C GLY A 73 -9.60 8.76 -2.34
N MET A 74 -10.67 8.62 -1.55
CA MET A 74 -10.56 8.51 -0.11
C MET A 74 -10.36 7.05 0.33
N THR A 75 -9.74 6.87 1.49
CA THR A 75 -9.48 5.55 2.06
C THR A 75 -10.74 4.68 2.16
N VAL A 76 -11.88 5.30 2.50
CA VAL A 76 -13.16 4.59 2.60
C VAL A 76 -13.57 3.99 1.25
N ASP A 77 -13.42 4.77 0.18
CA ASP A 77 -13.74 4.30 -1.16
C ASP A 77 -12.80 3.18 -1.59
N CYS A 78 -11.53 3.29 -1.24
CA CYS A 78 -10.54 2.26 -1.51
C CYS A 78 -10.91 0.95 -0.81
N ALA A 79 -11.30 1.02 0.46
CA ALA A 79 -11.70 -0.15 1.23
C ALA A 79 -12.92 -0.83 0.62
N LYS A 80 -13.91 -0.05 0.17
CA LYS A 80 -15.11 -0.57 -0.50
C LYS A 80 -14.75 -1.27 -1.81
N ALA A 81 -13.91 -0.63 -2.62
CA ALA A 81 -13.51 -1.17 -3.91
C ALA A 81 -12.79 -2.52 -3.76
N LEU A 82 -12.02 -2.68 -2.71
CA LEU A 82 -11.25 -3.90 -2.44
C LEU A 82 -12.02 -4.91 -1.58
N ASN A 83 -13.22 -4.56 -1.13
CA ASN A 83 -14.03 -5.42 -0.26
C ASN A 83 -13.24 -5.85 0.98
N SER A 84 -12.52 -4.92 1.59
CA SER A 84 -11.65 -5.20 2.72
C SER A 84 -12.43 -5.23 4.03
N SER A 85 -11.92 -6.02 4.99
CA SER A 85 -12.44 -6.08 6.35
C SER A 85 -11.94 -4.91 7.21
N TYR A 86 -10.95 -4.18 6.75
CA TYR A 86 -10.33 -3.07 7.47
C TYR A 86 -10.26 -1.81 6.66
#